data_bee24fbd12ff5fd25dac12e0b8c41318
#
_entry.id   bee24fbd12ff5fd25dac12e0b8c41318
#
_cell.length_a   1.000
_cell.length_b   1.000
_cell.length_c   1.000
_cell.angle_alpha   90.00
_cell.angle_beta   90.00
_cell.angle_gamma   90.00
#
_symmetry.space_group_name_H-M   'P 1'
#
loop_
_entity.id
_entity.type
_entity.pdbx_description
1 polymer ?
#
loop_
_entity_poly.entity_id
_entity_poly.type
_entity_poly.pdbx_seq_one_letter_code
_entity_poly.pdbx_strand_id
1 'polypeptide(L)'
;MHEFSLSHIPRKAWPGAVFGENGQSYEVDADFRTVLKCLRVLRDEDIRERDRLYLLKQWFFRGQDVPGGLEKFIGFAFGECREPSEQPRMMDFEQDADAIYASFLMAYGMDLTEIPFLHWYKFLVLLRLLGEDTP
;
A
#
# COMPACT_ATOMS: atom_id res chain seq x y z
N MET A 1 29.37 -12.21 -4.83
CA MET A 1 28.15 -11.62 -5.09
C MET A 1 27.56 -11.12 -3.83
N HIS A 2 27.23 -9.95 -3.87
CA HIS A 2 26.56 -9.48 -2.77
C HIS A 2 25.23 -10.12 -2.71
N GLU A 3 25.00 -10.73 -1.66
CA GLU A 3 23.79 -11.35 -1.52
C GLU A 3 22.89 -10.41 -0.82
N PHE A 4 21.97 -9.84 -1.56
CA PHE A 4 20.93 -9.11 -0.94
C PHE A 4 20.06 -10.13 -0.26
N SER A 5 20.07 -10.10 1.02
CA SER A 5 19.28 -11.06 1.77
C SER A 5 18.10 -10.39 2.39
N LEU A 6 16.91 -10.90 2.09
CA LEU A 6 15.71 -10.36 2.70
C LEU A 6 15.71 -10.55 4.20
N SER A 7 16.54 -11.47 4.70
CA SER A 7 16.61 -11.68 6.13
C SER A 7 17.29 -10.51 6.84
N HIS A 8 17.99 -9.65 6.10
CA HIS A 8 18.60 -8.48 6.68
C HIS A 8 17.64 -7.31 6.79
N ILE A 9 16.47 -7.39 6.17
CA ILE A 9 15.49 -6.34 6.26
C ILE A 9 14.69 -6.59 7.52
N PRO A 10 14.73 -5.68 8.50
CA PRO A 10 13.99 -5.90 9.74
C PRO A 10 12.51 -6.00 9.45
N ARG A 11 11.84 -6.88 10.16
CA ARG A 11 10.41 -7.01 9.98
C ARG A 11 9.68 -5.72 10.23
N LYS A 12 10.19 -4.90 11.13
CA LYS A 12 9.56 -3.63 11.41
C LYS A 12 9.66 -2.65 10.26
N ALA A 13 10.48 -2.96 9.24
CA ALA A 13 10.50 -2.15 8.04
C ALA A 13 9.21 -2.32 7.23
N TRP A 14 8.46 -3.38 7.50
CA TRP A 14 7.20 -3.64 6.83
C TRP A 14 6.09 -3.65 7.86
N PRO A 15 5.67 -2.49 8.36
CA PRO A 15 4.73 -2.46 9.48
C PRO A 15 3.38 -3.02 9.11
N GLY A 16 2.84 -3.82 10.02
CA GLY A 16 1.49 -4.34 9.89
C GLY A 16 0.50 -3.67 10.82
N ALA A 17 0.88 -2.52 11.39
CA ALA A 17 0.03 -1.81 12.32
C ALA A 17 0.31 -0.33 12.23
N VAL A 18 -0.67 0.47 12.66
CA VAL A 18 -0.52 1.92 12.76
C VAL A 18 -0.93 2.35 14.15
N PHE A 19 -0.46 3.53 14.56
CA PHE A 19 -0.86 4.10 15.83
C PHE A 19 -1.97 5.11 15.59
N GLY A 20 -3.08 4.96 16.32
CA GLY A 20 -4.13 5.96 16.27
C GLY A 20 -3.70 7.23 17.00
N GLU A 21 -4.56 8.25 16.91
CA GLU A 21 -4.27 9.51 17.59
C GLU A 21 -4.23 9.34 19.11
N ASN A 22 -4.83 8.28 19.61
CA ASN A 22 -4.80 7.98 21.04
C ASN A 22 -3.54 7.24 21.45
N GLY A 23 -2.62 6.99 20.53
CA GLY A 23 -1.37 6.32 20.85
C GLY A 23 -1.43 4.81 20.88
N GLN A 24 -2.60 4.23 20.66
CA GLN A 24 -2.73 2.79 20.65
C GLN A 24 -2.39 2.22 19.28
N SER A 25 -1.86 1.01 19.28
CA SER A 25 -1.49 0.31 18.06
C SER A 25 -2.68 -0.48 17.54
N TYR A 26 -2.90 -0.41 16.24
CA TYR A 26 -4.00 -1.12 15.58
C TYR A 26 -3.44 -1.91 14.41
N GLU A 27 -3.73 -3.20 14.37
CA GLU A 27 -3.32 -4.02 13.25
C GLU A 27 -4.12 -3.67 12.02
N VAL A 28 -3.44 -3.60 10.88
CA VAL A 28 -4.10 -3.23 9.64
C VAL A 28 -3.84 -4.30 8.59
N ASP A 29 -4.64 -4.23 7.54
CA ASP A 29 -4.45 -5.11 6.39
C ASP A 29 -3.52 -4.40 5.41
N ALA A 30 -2.25 -4.73 5.48
CA ALA A 30 -1.21 -4.07 4.70
C ALA A 30 -1.02 -4.68 3.32
N ASP A 31 -1.86 -5.62 2.91
CA ASP A 31 -1.78 -6.20 1.59
C ASP A 31 -2.00 -5.13 0.54
N PHE A 32 -1.17 -5.17 -0.52
CA PHE A 32 -1.22 -4.13 -1.54
C PHE A 32 -2.61 -4.01 -2.18
N ARG A 33 -3.33 -5.14 -2.30
CA ARG A 33 -4.66 -5.11 -2.92
C ARG A 33 -5.65 -4.35 -2.06
N THR A 34 -5.55 -4.50 -0.75
CA THR A 34 -6.43 -3.79 0.16
C THR A 34 -6.15 -2.29 0.12
N VAL A 35 -4.87 -1.92 0.11
CA VAL A 35 -4.51 -0.50 0.05
C VAL A 35 -4.99 0.12 -1.26
N LEU A 36 -4.79 -0.57 -2.39
CA LEU A 36 -5.25 -0.06 -3.67
C LEU A 36 -6.77 0.10 -3.69
N LYS A 37 -7.47 -0.86 -3.12
CA LYS A 37 -8.93 -0.82 -3.08
C LYS A 37 -9.40 0.39 -2.28
N CYS A 38 -8.76 0.64 -1.15
CA CYS A 38 -9.11 1.78 -0.32
C CYS A 38 -8.80 3.10 -1.02
N LEU A 39 -7.66 3.19 -1.68
CA LEU A 39 -7.31 4.40 -2.42
C LEU A 39 -8.32 4.68 -3.51
N ARG A 40 -8.76 3.65 -4.21
CA ARG A 40 -9.75 3.80 -5.25
C ARG A 40 -11.06 4.33 -4.70
N VAL A 41 -11.52 3.76 -3.58
CA VAL A 41 -12.78 4.17 -2.98
C VAL A 41 -12.71 5.61 -2.50
N LEU A 42 -11.57 6.00 -1.92
CA LEU A 42 -11.43 7.35 -1.39
C LEU A 42 -11.45 8.40 -2.52
N ARG A 43 -11.15 8.00 -3.74
CA ARG A 43 -11.18 8.90 -4.89
C ARG A 43 -12.50 8.87 -5.63
N ASP A 44 -13.41 7.99 -5.26
CA ASP A 44 -14.66 7.80 -6.00
C ASP A 44 -15.69 8.80 -5.49
N GLU A 45 -15.97 9.80 -6.30
CA GLU A 45 -16.91 10.86 -5.92
C GLU A 45 -18.35 10.39 -5.90
N ASP A 46 -18.62 9.25 -6.53
CA ASP A 46 -19.99 8.71 -6.52
C ASP A 46 -20.32 8.05 -5.18
N ILE A 47 -19.33 7.82 -4.34
CA ILE A 47 -19.55 7.22 -3.04
C ILE A 47 -19.52 8.33 -2.00
N ARG A 48 -20.54 8.35 -1.11
CA ARG A 48 -20.59 9.37 -0.07
C ARG A 48 -19.37 9.26 0.84
N GLU A 49 -18.92 10.40 1.34
CA GLU A 49 -17.77 10.43 2.21
C GLU A 49 -17.92 9.48 3.38
N ARG A 50 -19.11 9.47 3.99
CA ARG A 50 -19.35 8.58 5.12
C ARG A 50 -19.16 7.12 4.73
N ASP A 51 -19.61 6.76 3.55
CA ASP A 51 -19.48 5.37 3.10
C ASP A 51 -18.05 5.04 2.74
N ARG A 52 -17.32 6.00 2.19
CA ARG A 52 -15.90 5.78 1.91
C ARG A 52 -15.12 5.50 3.19
N LEU A 53 -15.40 6.29 4.23
CA LEU A 53 -14.71 6.09 5.50
C LEU A 53 -15.10 4.77 6.15
N TYR A 54 -16.37 4.38 5.98
CA TYR A 54 -16.81 3.11 6.50
C TYR A 54 -16.06 1.95 5.83
N LEU A 55 -15.91 2.00 4.50
CA LEU A 55 -15.21 0.96 3.79
C LEU A 55 -13.74 0.92 4.16
N LEU A 56 -13.13 2.10 4.34
CA LEU A 56 -11.75 2.15 4.79
C LEU A 56 -11.60 1.45 6.14
N LYS A 57 -12.52 1.72 7.05
CA LYS A 57 -12.49 1.08 8.35
C LYS A 57 -12.63 -0.43 8.23
N GLN A 58 -13.59 -0.89 7.42
CA GLN A 58 -13.84 -2.32 7.30
C GLN A 58 -12.69 -3.05 6.62
N TRP A 59 -12.09 -2.44 5.62
CA TRP A 59 -11.05 -3.11 4.85
C TRP A 59 -9.66 -2.94 5.44
N PHE A 60 -9.20 -1.71 5.56
CA PHE A 60 -7.84 -1.47 6.00
C PHE A 60 -7.69 -1.67 7.51
N PHE A 61 -8.60 -1.14 8.29
CA PHE A 61 -8.52 -1.21 9.74
C PHE A 61 -9.23 -2.42 10.32
N ARG A 62 -9.68 -3.33 9.47
CA ARG A 62 -10.29 -4.59 9.90
C ARG A 62 -11.47 -4.38 10.84
N GLY A 63 -12.24 -3.33 10.62
CA GLY A 63 -13.43 -3.06 11.41
C GLY A 63 -13.16 -2.33 12.70
N GLN A 64 -11.93 -1.93 12.96
CA GLN A 64 -11.58 -1.24 14.19
C GLN A 64 -11.81 0.26 14.05
N ASP A 65 -12.26 0.88 15.14
CA ASP A 65 -12.41 2.33 15.19
C ASP A 65 -11.06 2.93 15.55
N VAL A 66 -10.40 3.52 14.58
CA VAL A 66 -9.08 4.08 14.78
C VAL A 66 -9.18 5.60 14.78
N PRO A 67 -8.87 6.26 15.91
CA PRO A 67 -8.88 7.73 15.93
C PRO A 67 -7.92 8.29 14.91
N GLY A 68 -8.40 9.23 14.09
CA GLY A 68 -7.59 9.78 13.01
C GLY A 68 -7.32 8.80 11.89
N GLY A 69 -8.19 7.80 11.70
CA GLY A 69 -7.90 6.72 10.78
C GLY A 69 -7.61 7.15 9.36
N LEU A 70 -8.37 8.10 8.84
CA LEU A 70 -8.13 8.53 7.46
C LEU A 70 -6.72 9.07 7.28
N GLU A 71 -6.29 9.93 8.19
CA GLU A 71 -4.95 10.50 8.11
C GLU A 71 -3.88 9.43 8.30
N LYS A 72 -4.14 8.48 9.18
CA LYS A 72 -3.18 7.40 9.38
C LYS A 72 -3.08 6.52 8.15
N PHE A 73 -4.20 6.28 7.48
CA PHE A 73 -4.16 5.51 6.24
C PHE A 73 -3.39 6.25 5.16
N ILE A 74 -3.63 7.55 5.02
CA ILE A 74 -2.95 8.34 4.01
C ILE A 74 -1.43 8.31 4.26
N GLY A 75 -1.03 8.48 5.52
CA GLY A 75 0.39 8.40 5.86
C GLY A 75 0.98 7.04 5.54
N PHE A 76 0.24 5.99 5.83
CA PHE A 76 0.71 4.64 5.52
C PHE A 76 0.85 4.45 4.01
N ALA A 77 -0.16 4.87 3.26
CA ALA A 77 -0.19 4.62 1.82
C ALA A 77 0.89 5.41 1.08
N PHE A 78 1.17 6.63 1.53
CA PHE A 78 2.11 7.49 0.82
C PHE A 78 3.46 7.62 1.49
N GLY A 79 3.65 6.96 2.62
CA GLY A 79 4.96 6.93 3.26
C GLY A 79 5.27 8.23 3.98
N GLU A 80 5.09 8.24 5.29
CA GLU A 80 5.34 9.45 6.07
C GLU A 80 6.80 9.84 6.06
N CYS A 81 7.67 8.91 5.68
CA CYS A 81 9.10 9.18 5.66
C CYS A 81 9.55 9.86 4.39
N ARG A 82 8.66 10.09 3.44
CA ARG A 82 9.05 10.71 2.21
C ARG A 82 9.24 12.19 2.41
N GLU A 83 10.18 12.74 1.64
CA GLU A 83 10.37 14.16 1.67
C GLU A 83 9.17 14.84 1.05
N PRO A 84 8.79 16.01 1.58
CA PRO A 84 7.62 16.71 1.03
C PRO A 84 7.76 17.01 -0.46
N SER A 85 8.98 17.15 -0.94
CA SER A 85 9.19 17.44 -2.35
C SER A 85 8.94 16.23 -3.23
N GLU A 86 8.91 15.03 -2.66
CA GLU A 86 8.68 13.82 -3.42
C GLU A 86 7.24 13.43 -3.32
N GLN A 87 6.38 14.22 -3.90
CA GLN A 87 4.98 13.84 -3.97
C GLN A 87 4.86 12.57 -4.77
N PRO A 88 4.25 11.54 -4.20
CA PRO A 88 4.07 10.32 -4.99
C PRO A 88 3.20 10.67 -6.17
N ARG A 89 3.67 10.32 -7.35
CA ARG A 89 2.82 10.41 -8.48
C ARG A 89 1.65 9.49 -8.23
N MET A 90 0.48 10.05 -8.36
CA MET A 90 -0.71 9.22 -8.31
C MET A 90 -0.77 8.46 -9.61
N MET A 91 -0.05 7.34 -9.63
CA MET A 91 -0.15 6.44 -10.73
C MET A 91 -1.57 5.98 -10.81
N ASP A 92 -2.09 5.89 -12.00
CA ASP A 92 -3.41 5.31 -12.18
C ASP A 92 -3.25 3.81 -12.18
N PHE A 93 -3.33 3.21 -11.00
CA PHE A 93 -3.11 1.79 -10.87
C PHE A 93 -4.13 0.98 -11.64
N GLU A 94 -5.32 1.51 -11.86
CA GLU A 94 -6.32 0.76 -12.58
C GLU A 94 -6.07 0.79 -14.07
N GLN A 95 -5.70 1.96 -14.58
CA GLN A 95 -5.41 2.08 -15.99
C GLN A 95 -4.17 1.29 -16.37
N ASP A 96 -3.18 1.25 -15.47
CA ASP A 96 -1.92 0.57 -15.72
C ASP A 96 -1.89 -0.86 -15.17
N ALA A 97 -3.02 -1.36 -14.69
CA ALA A 97 -3.05 -2.63 -13.99
C ALA A 97 -2.49 -3.79 -14.81
N ASP A 98 -2.86 -3.86 -16.08
CA ASP A 98 -2.40 -4.95 -16.92
C ASP A 98 -0.90 -4.89 -17.12
N ALA A 99 -0.37 -3.69 -17.34
CA ALA A 99 1.06 -3.52 -17.52
C ALA A 99 1.83 -3.86 -16.26
N ILE A 100 1.30 -3.44 -15.11
CA ILE A 100 1.93 -3.74 -13.83
C ILE A 100 1.92 -5.24 -13.58
N TYR A 101 0.78 -5.87 -13.82
CA TYR A 101 0.66 -7.31 -13.63
C TYR A 101 1.67 -8.06 -14.50
N ALA A 102 1.74 -7.71 -15.77
CA ALA A 102 2.64 -8.39 -16.70
C ALA A 102 4.10 -8.14 -16.32
N SER A 103 4.42 -6.94 -15.89
CA SER A 103 5.79 -6.63 -15.51
C SER A 103 6.24 -7.40 -14.30
N PHE A 104 5.38 -7.53 -13.29
CA PHE A 104 5.71 -8.32 -12.10
C PHE A 104 5.89 -9.78 -12.47
N LEU A 105 5.03 -10.28 -13.34
CA LEU A 105 5.12 -11.68 -13.75
C LEU A 105 6.42 -11.94 -14.51
N MET A 106 6.78 -11.05 -15.42
CA MET A 106 7.96 -11.26 -16.24
C MET A 106 9.26 -11.00 -15.50
N ALA A 107 9.29 -9.95 -14.68
CA ALA A 107 10.53 -9.57 -14.01
C ALA A 107 10.78 -10.37 -12.75
N TYR A 108 9.71 -10.72 -12.01
CA TYR A 108 9.86 -11.35 -10.70
C TYR A 108 9.25 -12.74 -10.64
N GLY A 109 8.60 -13.17 -11.69
CA GLY A 109 7.89 -14.44 -11.65
C GLY A 109 6.73 -14.43 -10.67
N MET A 110 6.19 -13.24 -10.40
CA MET A 110 5.19 -13.07 -9.36
C MET A 110 3.84 -12.78 -9.99
N ASP A 111 2.89 -13.65 -9.75
CA ASP A 111 1.52 -13.47 -10.25
C ASP A 111 0.72 -12.74 -9.17
N LEU A 112 0.46 -11.45 -9.41
CA LEU A 112 -0.19 -10.61 -8.43
C LEU A 112 -1.61 -11.04 -8.11
N THR A 113 -2.23 -11.85 -8.96
CA THR A 113 -3.58 -12.33 -8.69
C THR A 113 -3.58 -13.57 -7.79
N GLU A 114 -2.45 -14.23 -7.64
CA GLU A 114 -2.42 -15.51 -6.94
C GLU A 114 -1.59 -15.52 -5.67
N ILE A 115 -0.72 -14.52 -5.48
CA ILE A 115 0.09 -14.52 -4.27
C ILE A 115 -0.82 -14.28 -3.06
N PRO A 116 -0.56 -14.99 -1.95
CA PRO A 116 -1.44 -14.86 -0.79
C PRO A 116 -1.33 -13.52 -0.09
N PHE A 117 -0.16 -12.90 -0.12
CA PHE A 117 0.04 -11.63 0.57
C PHE A 117 1.25 -10.92 -0.01
N LEU A 118 1.12 -9.61 -0.19
CA LEU A 118 2.27 -8.79 -0.58
C LEU A 118 2.10 -7.45 0.13
N HIS A 119 3.00 -7.16 1.06
CA HIS A 119 2.93 -5.93 1.82
C HIS A 119 3.01 -4.72 0.90
N TRP A 120 2.22 -3.69 1.21
CA TRP A 120 2.14 -2.49 0.40
C TRP A 120 3.51 -1.87 0.14
N TYR A 121 4.34 -1.76 1.17
CA TYR A 121 5.66 -1.16 0.99
C TYR A 121 6.54 -1.99 0.08
N LYS A 122 6.46 -3.30 0.19
CA LYS A 122 7.23 -4.16 -0.70
C LYS A 122 6.75 -4.03 -2.14
N PHE A 123 5.43 -3.95 -2.32
CA PHE A 123 4.87 -3.73 -3.64
C PHE A 123 5.41 -2.44 -4.25
N LEU A 124 5.45 -1.37 -3.46
CA LEU A 124 5.96 -0.09 -3.96
C LEU A 124 7.44 -0.15 -4.33
N VAL A 125 8.23 -0.85 -3.51
CA VAL A 125 9.65 -1.00 -3.81
C VAL A 125 9.85 -1.75 -5.12
N LEU A 126 9.14 -2.86 -5.28
CA LEU A 126 9.27 -3.65 -6.49
C LEU A 126 8.81 -2.88 -7.72
N LEU A 127 7.73 -2.12 -7.55
CA LEU A 127 7.21 -1.31 -8.65
C LEU A 127 8.21 -0.23 -9.05
N ARG A 128 8.82 0.41 -8.05
CA ARG A 128 9.80 1.45 -8.33
C ARG A 128 11.01 0.89 -9.07
N LEU A 129 11.45 -0.30 -8.67
CA LEU A 129 12.61 -0.91 -9.33
C LEU A 129 12.32 -1.23 -10.79
N LEU A 130 11.08 -1.60 -11.11
CA LEU A 130 10.71 -1.80 -12.50
C LEU A 130 10.87 -0.51 -13.29
N GLY A 131 10.45 0.61 -12.69
CA GLY A 131 10.57 1.88 -13.38
C GLY A 131 12.00 2.29 -13.61
N GLU A 132 12.90 1.93 -12.70
CA GLU A 132 14.30 2.27 -12.85
C GLU A 132 14.99 1.43 -13.91
N ASP A 133 14.50 0.22 -14.11
CA ASP A 133 15.09 -0.67 -15.11
C ASP A 133 14.58 -0.39 -16.51
N THR A 134 13.58 0.45 -16.63
CA THR A 134 13.01 0.76 -17.94
C THR A 134 13.81 1.88 -18.56
N PRO A 135 14.37 1.67 -19.74
CA PRO A 135 15.13 2.73 -20.39
C PRO A 135 14.30 3.93 -20.70
#